data_5b673e36c83944ab08850bc0f7a5b1f1
#
_entry.id   5b673e36c83944ab08850bc0f7a5b1f1
#
_cell.length_a   1.000
_cell.length_b   1.000
_cell.length_c   1.000
_cell.angle_alpha   90.00
_cell.angle_beta   90.00
_cell.angle_gamma   90.00
#
_symmetry.space_group_name_H-M   'P 1'
#
loop_
_entity.id
_entity.type
_entity.pdbx_description
1 polymer ?
#
loop_
_entity_poly.entity_id
_entity_poly.type
_entity_poly.pdbx_seq_one_letter_code
_entity_poly.pdbx_strand_id
1 'polypeptide(L)'
;MTVVDINIHHLPEDLFSNEKIRSGFLNSAPRGFGEIASIGTADDGKPQLILEKPKGYQNLNYVDGDYSAEAKLAAMDDAGVDYGIMRVPVWQEWLDLETCKAVNDNAAEIVKKSGGRLFSTACVPPWGGKENIYELERCIDELGVVGVQLACHYGQLYLDDEVFKPYLKVLNDKGLPVIVHHTPLPVEWRSIIDYTNLRREFGRIVDQATAVGRELFSDMFDEFGDLRFIHTMLGGNWFANADLMTPHASTKKESLNRLDASGGDKIRGYLENNIFFDLTHPHSWGKHQVEAALKISGADHYLFGSSFPVFRGWMSQGVDFVQNDLEISDTDRAAVLSGNAKRLFNLPI
;
A
#
# COMPACT_ATOMS: atom_id res chain seq x y z
N MET A 1 22.26 4.70 10.22
CA MET A 1 21.69 4.64 8.84
C MET A 1 20.29 5.19 8.95
N THR A 2 19.88 6.08 8.07
CA THR A 2 18.51 6.63 8.08
C THR A 2 17.50 5.53 7.74
N VAL A 3 16.37 5.50 8.45
CA VAL A 3 15.26 4.55 8.23
C VAL A 3 13.99 5.33 7.94
N VAL A 4 13.32 4.98 6.84
CA VAL A 4 12.03 5.53 6.43
C VAL A 4 11.03 4.38 6.34
N ASP A 5 9.98 4.42 7.14
CA ASP A 5 8.87 3.46 7.07
C ASP A 5 7.75 4.03 6.19
N ILE A 6 7.52 3.42 5.02
CA ILE A 6 6.47 3.89 4.09
C ILE A 6 5.07 3.33 4.39
N ASN A 7 4.93 2.56 5.47
CA ASN A 7 3.72 1.82 5.76
C ASN A 7 3.32 1.96 7.24
N ILE A 8 3.08 3.20 7.67
CA ILE A 8 2.50 3.49 8.99
C ILE A 8 1.01 3.74 8.81
N HIS A 9 0.19 2.94 9.45
CA HIS A 9 -1.25 3.08 9.34
C HIS A 9 -1.76 4.33 10.06
N HIS A 10 -2.73 4.98 9.45
CA HIS A 10 -3.39 6.16 9.95
C HIS A 10 -4.90 5.98 9.99
N LEU A 11 -5.51 6.37 11.09
CA LEU A 11 -6.93 6.62 11.24
C LEU A 11 -7.10 7.96 11.95
N PRO A 12 -8.17 8.72 11.67
CA PRO A 12 -8.41 10.00 12.32
C PRO A 12 -8.41 9.89 13.84
N GLU A 13 -7.70 10.79 14.53
CA GLU A 13 -7.63 10.80 15.99
C GLU A 13 -9.01 10.98 16.65
N ASP A 14 -9.92 11.67 15.96
CA ASP A 14 -11.29 11.91 16.42
C ASP A 14 -12.30 10.85 15.93
N LEU A 15 -11.85 9.72 15.38
CA LEU A 15 -12.71 8.65 14.87
C LEU A 15 -13.80 8.22 15.89
N PHE A 16 -13.44 8.11 17.16
CA PHE A 16 -14.37 7.65 18.18
C PHE A 16 -15.26 8.76 18.77
N SER A 17 -14.85 10.01 18.70
CA SER A 17 -15.58 11.18 19.20
C SER A 17 -16.43 11.87 18.13
N ASN A 18 -16.04 11.78 16.86
CA ASN A 18 -16.70 12.41 15.73
C ASN A 18 -17.67 11.43 15.05
N GLU A 19 -18.98 11.66 15.27
CA GLU A 19 -20.03 10.78 14.75
C GLU A 19 -20.01 10.68 13.20
N LYS A 20 -19.72 11.77 12.50
CA LYS A 20 -19.70 11.78 11.03
C LYS A 20 -18.59 10.87 10.51
N ILE A 21 -17.38 10.98 11.05
CA ILE A 21 -16.24 10.15 10.64
C ILE A 21 -16.50 8.68 11.02
N ARG A 22 -16.92 8.44 12.26
CA ARG A 22 -17.24 7.09 12.75
C ARG A 22 -18.29 6.41 11.87
N SER A 23 -19.37 7.11 11.55
CA SER A 23 -20.42 6.59 10.67
C SER A 23 -19.91 6.31 9.26
N GLY A 24 -19.04 7.15 8.70
CA GLY A 24 -18.40 6.91 7.41
C GLY A 24 -17.64 5.59 7.39
N PHE A 25 -16.82 5.31 8.40
CA PHE A 25 -16.10 4.04 8.51
C PHE A 25 -17.03 2.83 8.72
N LEU A 26 -18.03 2.95 9.59
CA LEU A 26 -18.97 1.84 9.86
C LEU A 26 -19.86 1.50 8.66
N ASN A 27 -20.26 2.48 7.88
CA ASN A 27 -21.16 2.30 6.75
C ASN A 27 -20.44 1.85 5.47
N SER A 28 -19.13 2.08 5.37
CA SER A 28 -18.36 1.75 4.17
C SER A 28 -17.97 0.27 4.09
N ALA A 29 -17.93 -0.46 5.20
CA ALA A 29 -17.56 -1.88 5.18
C ALA A 29 -18.51 -2.71 4.28
N PRO A 30 -18.01 -3.48 3.30
CA PRO A 30 -18.84 -4.15 2.31
C PRO A 30 -19.52 -5.41 2.86
N ARG A 31 -20.75 -5.28 3.26
CA ARG A 31 -21.54 -6.38 3.83
C ARG A 31 -21.73 -7.58 2.88
N GLY A 32 -21.63 -7.35 1.57
CA GLY A 32 -21.74 -8.40 0.55
C GLY A 32 -20.67 -9.49 0.64
N PHE A 33 -19.52 -9.19 1.24
CA PHE A 33 -18.44 -10.17 1.51
C PHE A 33 -18.51 -10.74 2.93
N GLY A 34 -19.57 -10.46 3.70
CA GLY A 34 -19.66 -10.83 5.10
C GLY A 34 -18.78 -9.98 6.03
N GLU A 35 -18.27 -8.86 5.54
CA GLU A 35 -17.51 -7.91 6.36
C GLU A 35 -18.46 -6.99 7.12
N ILE A 36 -18.16 -6.79 8.40
CA ILE A 36 -18.98 -5.97 9.29
C ILE A 36 -18.05 -5.12 10.12
N ALA A 37 -18.29 -3.82 10.11
CA ALA A 37 -17.65 -2.91 11.05
C ALA A 37 -18.57 -2.59 12.21
N SER A 38 -18.01 -2.57 13.42
CA SER A 38 -18.73 -2.24 14.65
C SER A 38 -17.81 -1.52 15.65
N ILE A 39 -18.40 -0.84 16.61
CA ILE A 39 -17.68 -0.30 17.76
C ILE A 39 -17.83 -1.27 18.94
N GLY A 40 -16.71 -1.60 19.55
CA GLY A 40 -16.61 -2.40 20.75
C GLY A 40 -15.74 -1.74 21.81
N THR A 41 -15.34 -2.53 22.79
CA THR A 41 -14.45 -2.12 23.87
C THR A 41 -13.25 -3.05 23.90
N ALA A 42 -12.05 -2.50 23.93
CA ALA A 42 -10.81 -3.25 24.09
C ALA A 42 -10.63 -3.74 25.54
N ASP A 43 -9.67 -4.64 25.76
CA ASP A 43 -9.40 -5.21 27.08
C ASP A 43 -8.99 -4.16 28.14
N ASP A 44 -8.41 -3.05 27.69
CA ASP A 44 -8.04 -1.91 28.53
C ASP A 44 -9.19 -0.89 28.77
N GLY A 45 -10.39 -1.21 28.27
CA GLY A 45 -11.58 -0.39 28.42
C GLY A 45 -11.75 0.72 27.39
N LYS A 46 -10.82 0.88 26.45
CA LYS A 46 -10.91 1.89 25.41
C LYS A 46 -11.87 1.51 24.30
N PRO A 47 -12.47 2.49 23.60
CA PRO A 47 -13.21 2.22 22.38
C PRO A 47 -12.34 1.54 21.33
N GLN A 48 -12.92 0.62 20.58
CA GLN A 48 -12.24 0.02 19.43
C GLN A 48 -13.20 -0.13 18.24
N LEU A 49 -12.66 0.08 17.05
CA LEU A 49 -13.32 -0.24 15.81
C LEU A 49 -12.93 -1.67 15.43
N ILE A 50 -13.93 -2.52 15.30
CA ILE A 50 -13.78 -3.95 15.01
C ILE A 50 -14.20 -4.19 13.56
N LEU A 51 -13.36 -4.88 12.80
CA LEU A 51 -13.71 -5.37 11.47
C LEU A 51 -13.73 -6.89 11.48
N GLU A 52 -14.87 -7.48 11.17
CA GLU A 52 -15.07 -8.92 11.06
C GLU A 52 -15.10 -9.35 9.59
N LYS A 53 -14.36 -10.43 9.25
CA LYS A 53 -14.22 -10.99 7.90
C LYS A 53 -14.22 -12.52 7.91
N PRO A 54 -15.31 -13.20 7.65
CA PRO A 54 -16.71 -12.78 7.71
C PRO A 54 -17.20 -12.58 9.16
N LYS A 55 -18.48 -12.28 9.32
CA LYS A 55 -19.10 -12.12 10.65
C LYS A 55 -18.69 -13.24 11.62
N GLY A 56 -18.31 -12.87 12.82
CA GLY A 56 -17.82 -13.78 13.86
C GLY A 56 -16.32 -14.10 13.76
N TYR A 57 -15.63 -13.63 12.72
CA TYR A 57 -14.18 -13.79 12.56
C TYR A 57 -13.51 -12.43 12.56
N GLN A 58 -13.18 -11.95 13.73
CA GLN A 58 -12.50 -10.68 13.94
C GLN A 58 -11.16 -10.67 13.18
N ASN A 59 -10.97 -9.65 12.34
CA ASN A 59 -9.78 -9.53 11.51
C ASN A 59 -8.81 -8.48 12.05
N LEU A 60 -9.34 -7.28 12.35
CA LEU A 60 -8.56 -6.13 12.80
C LEU A 60 -9.30 -5.40 13.91
N ASN A 61 -8.54 -4.92 14.89
CA ASN A 61 -9.02 -4.10 15.99
C ASN A 61 -8.25 -2.79 15.96
N TYR A 62 -8.96 -1.70 15.85
CA TYR A 62 -8.39 -0.37 15.90
C TYR A 62 -8.77 0.27 17.22
N VAL A 63 -7.83 0.28 18.17
CA VAL A 63 -8.06 0.79 19.52
C VAL A 63 -7.81 2.30 19.56
N ASP A 64 -8.62 3.01 20.30
CA ASP A 64 -8.49 4.45 20.51
C ASP A 64 -7.12 4.81 21.09
N GLY A 65 -6.46 5.81 20.51
CA GLY A 65 -5.12 6.26 20.89
C GLY A 65 -3.97 5.53 20.19
N ASP A 66 -4.16 4.33 19.64
CA ASP A 66 -3.09 3.59 18.96
C ASP A 66 -2.61 4.27 17.67
N TYR A 67 -3.44 5.13 17.11
CA TYR A 67 -3.20 5.84 15.85
C TYR A 67 -2.83 7.30 16.03
N SER A 68 -2.63 7.77 17.27
CA SER A 68 -2.24 9.15 17.57
C SER A 68 -0.83 9.48 17.05
N ALA A 69 -0.54 10.77 16.91
CA ALA A 69 0.79 11.24 16.56
C ALA A 69 1.84 10.77 17.57
N GLU A 70 1.53 10.88 18.86
CA GLU A 70 2.41 10.49 19.96
C GLU A 70 2.71 8.98 19.94
N ALA A 71 1.70 8.12 19.71
CA ALA A 71 1.89 6.68 19.63
C ALA A 71 2.80 6.29 18.45
N LYS A 72 2.63 6.95 17.29
CA LYS A 72 3.47 6.72 16.12
C LYS A 72 4.92 7.14 16.39
N LEU A 73 5.12 8.35 16.89
CA LEU A 73 6.46 8.89 17.16
C LEU A 73 7.20 8.06 18.21
N ALA A 74 6.52 7.65 19.29
CA ALA A 74 7.10 6.78 20.30
C ALA A 74 7.54 5.42 19.72
N ALA A 75 6.70 4.80 18.89
CA ALA A 75 7.05 3.54 18.24
C ALA A 75 8.22 3.69 17.25
N MET A 76 8.29 4.82 16.53
CA MET A 76 9.41 5.15 15.65
C MET A 76 10.71 5.32 16.46
N ASP A 77 10.66 6.01 17.60
CA ASP A 77 11.83 6.18 18.48
C ASP A 77 12.32 4.83 19.01
N ASP A 78 11.41 3.99 19.49
CA ASP A 78 11.73 2.64 19.99
C ASP A 78 12.31 1.72 18.92
N ALA A 79 11.92 1.89 17.66
CA ALA A 79 12.35 1.07 16.53
C ALA A 79 13.55 1.65 15.76
N GLY A 80 14.00 2.87 16.08
CA GLY A 80 15.05 3.56 15.32
C GLY A 80 14.61 3.98 13.92
N VAL A 81 13.31 4.31 13.74
CA VAL A 81 12.74 4.86 12.50
C VAL A 81 12.80 6.38 12.54
N ASP A 82 13.50 6.99 11.59
CA ASP A 82 13.66 8.44 11.56
C ASP A 82 12.44 9.15 10.98
N TYR A 83 11.86 8.60 9.91
CA TYR A 83 10.74 9.18 9.17
C TYR A 83 9.69 8.14 8.83
N GLY A 84 8.42 8.57 8.74
CA GLY A 84 7.31 7.70 8.39
C GLY A 84 6.36 8.30 7.37
N ILE A 85 5.81 7.47 6.50
CA ILE A 85 4.72 7.83 5.59
C ILE A 85 3.45 7.16 6.06
N MET A 86 2.45 7.98 6.37
CA MET A 86 1.15 7.53 6.86
C MET A 86 0.20 7.20 5.72
N ARG A 87 -0.58 6.14 5.91
CA ARG A 87 -1.64 5.72 4.99
C ARG A 87 -2.79 5.03 5.72
N VAL A 88 -3.97 5.05 5.12
CA VAL A 88 -5.14 4.38 5.69
C VAL A 88 -4.95 2.84 5.60
N PRO A 89 -5.23 2.10 6.67
CA PRO A 89 -5.34 0.64 6.54
C PRO A 89 -6.57 0.29 5.69
N VAL A 90 -6.80 -0.88 5.40
CA VAL A 90 -7.84 -1.64 4.68
C VAL A 90 -9.12 -0.93 4.17
N TRP A 91 -9.42 0.32 4.51
CA TRP A 91 -10.66 1.02 4.11
C TRP A 91 -10.58 1.82 2.80
N GLN A 92 -9.42 2.02 2.23
CA GLN A 92 -9.22 2.92 1.08
C GLN A 92 -10.11 2.60 -0.13
N GLU A 93 -10.49 1.34 -0.32
CA GLU A 93 -11.36 0.92 -1.42
C GLU A 93 -12.86 1.13 -1.15
N TRP A 94 -13.21 1.47 0.08
CA TRP A 94 -14.62 1.52 0.51
C TRP A 94 -15.10 2.89 0.95
N LEU A 95 -14.17 3.74 1.40
CA LEU A 95 -14.52 5.06 1.92
C LEU A 95 -15.16 5.94 0.84
N ASP A 96 -16.23 6.62 1.20
CA ASP A 96 -16.77 7.69 0.38
C ASP A 96 -15.87 8.93 0.39
N LEU A 97 -16.07 9.81 -0.59
CA LEU A 97 -15.25 11.01 -0.76
C LEU A 97 -15.30 11.94 0.45
N GLU A 98 -16.43 12.08 1.11
CA GLU A 98 -16.58 12.97 2.27
C GLU A 98 -15.81 12.44 3.49
N THR A 99 -15.81 11.13 3.68
CA THR A 99 -14.99 10.50 4.73
C THR A 99 -13.50 10.60 4.39
N CYS A 100 -13.13 10.42 3.12
CA CYS A 100 -11.74 10.61 2.65
C CYS A 100 -11.24 12.03 2.91
N LYS A 101 -12.03 13.06 2.66
CA LYS A 101 -11.65 14.45 2.96
C LYS A 101 -11.30 14.63 4.45
N ALA A 102 -12.13 14.10 5.34
CA ALA A 102 -11.87 14.19 6.78
C ALA A 102 -10.59 13.42 7.19
N VAL A 103 -10.34 12.26 6.57
CA VAL A 103 -9.10 11.48 6.78
C VAL A 103 -7.88 12.27 6.31
N ASN A 104 -7.93 12.87 5.13
CA ASN A 104 -6.84 13.65 4.56
C ASN A 104 -6.53 14.89 5.43
N ASP A 105 -7.56 15.60 5.88
CA ASP A 105 -7.39 16.76 6.75
C ASP A 105 -6.74 16.37 8.09
N ASN A 106 -7.21 15.29 8.71
CA ASN A 106 -6.63 14.82 9.98
C ASN A 106 -5.18 14.34 9.79
N ALA A 107 -4.87 13.64 8.69
CA ALA A 107 -3.50 13.25 8.36
C ALA A 107 -2.57 14.46 8.23
N ALA A 108 -3.02 15.53 7.56
CA ALA A 108 -2.25 16.76 7.43
C ALA A 108 -2.00 17.45 8.79
N GLU A 109 -2.97 17.42 9.71
CA GLU A 109 -2.78 17.92 11.07
C GLU A 109 -1.74 17.10 11.87
N ILE A 110 -1.72 15.78 11.72
CA ILE A 110 -0.69 14.91 12.33
C ILE A 110 0.69 15.21 11.74
N VAL A 111 0.80 15.39 10.43
CA VAL A 111 2.05 15.80 9.79
C VAL A 111 2.59 17.09 10.42
N LYS A 112 1.76 18.12 10.58
CA LYS A 112 2.15 19.38 11.23
C LYS A 112 2.63 19.18 12.67
N LYS A 113 1.97 18.31 13.44
CA LYS A 113 2.33 18.02 14.84
C LYS A 113 3.61 17.17 14.98
N SER A 114 4.03 16.48 13.93
CA SER A 114 5.13 15.50 13.99
C SER A 114 6.54 16.08 14.03
N GLY A 115 6.69 17.40 13.92
CA GLY A 115 8.00 18.04 13.85
C GLY A 115 8.81 17.67 12.59
N GLY A 116 8.12 17.33 11.48
CA GLY A 116 8.76 16.98 10.21
C GLY A 116 9.15 15.49 10.08
N ARG A 117 8.76 14.66 11.01
CA ARG A 117 9.07 13.22 10.98
C ARG A 117 8.03 12.36 10.28
N LEU A 118 6.79 12.85 10.13
CA LEU A 118 5.72 12.14 9.43
C LEU A 118 5.34 12.86 8.15
N PHE A 119 5.03 12.08 7.14
CA PHE A 119 4.42 12.48 5.88
C PHE A 119 3.12 11.72 5.68
N SER A 120 2.28 12.14 4.73
CA SER A 120 1.04 11.45 4.44
C SER A 120 0.85 11.20 2.95
N THR A 121 0.06 10.19 2.63
CA THR A 121 -0.47 9.95 1.29
C THR A 121 -1.92 10.41 1.22
N ALA A 122 -2.38 10.88 0.05
CA ALA A 122 -3.78 11.13 -0.16
C ALA A 122 -4.58 9.82 -0.21
N CYS A 123 -5.71 9.80 0.46
CA CYS A 123 -6.73 8.76 0.34
C CYS A 123 -7.94 9.38 -0.39
N VAL A 124 -8.06 9.11 -1.69
CA VAL A 124 -9.16 9.62 -2.53
C VAL A 124 -9.59 8.51 -3.46
N PRO A 125 -10.89 8.17 -3.55
CA PRO A 125 -11.35 7.18 -4.51
C PRO A 125 -10.98 7.57 -5.94
N PRO A 126 -10.38 6.70 -6.78
CA PRO A 126 -9.78 7.06 -8.06
C PRO A 126 -10.78 7.24 -9.22
N TRP A 127 -12.05 7.45 -8.90
CA TRP A 127 -13.05 7.73 -9.92
C TRP A 127 -12.74 9.05 -10.63
N GLY A 128 -12.83 9.06 -11.97
CA GLY A 128 -12.50 10.21 -12.80
C GLY A 128 -13.48 11.39 -12.73
N GLY A 129 -14.36 11.40 -11.73
CA GLY A 129 -15.30 12.51 -11.50
C GLY A 129 -14.63 13.78 -11.00
N LYS A 130 -15.17 14.94 -11.36
CA LYS A 130 -14.59 16.25 -11.02
C LYS A 130 -14.33 16.43 -9.53
N GLU A 131 -15.21 15.93 -8.68
CA GLU A 131 -15.09 16.09 -7.23
C GLU A 131 -13.91 15.29 -6.65
N ASN A 132 -13.66 14.09 -7.19
CA ASN A 132 -12.50 13.26 -6.80
C ASN A 132 -11.20 13.91 -7.28
N ILE A 133 -11.17 14.41 -8.51
CA ILE A 133 -10.00 15.12 -9.06
C ILE A 133 -9.71 16.38 -8.24
N TYR A 134 -10.74 17.17 -7.93
CA TYR A 134 -10.58 18.38 -7.10
C TYR A 134 -10.00 18.03 -5.71
N GLU A 135 -10.51 17.00 -5.05
CA GLU A 135 -9.96 16.59 -3.75
C GLU A 135 -8.52 16.09 -3.87
N LEU A 136 -8.20 15.33 -4.92
CA LEU A 136 -6.82 14.91 -5.18
C LEU A 136 -5.88 16.12 -5.34
N GLU A 137 -6.26 17.08 -6.17
CA GLU A 137 -5.49 18.31 -6.36
C GLU A 137 -5.36 19.11 -5.05
N ARG A 138 -6.42 19.22 -4.25
CA ARG A 138 -6.37 19.84 -2.93
C ARG A 138 -5.37 19.15 -2.00
N CYS A 139 -5.37 17.82 -1.96
CA CYS A 139 -4.39 17.06 -1.17
C CYS A 139 -2.94 17.37 -1.58
N ILE A 140 -2.72 17.48 -2.89
CA ILE A 140 -1.39 17.75 -3.45
C ILE A 140 -0.96 19.20 -3.16
N ASP A 141 -1.81 20.16 -3.53
CA ASP A 141 -1.41 21.56 -3.59
C ASP A 141 -1.57 22.28 -2.23
N GLU A 142 -2.50 21.83 -1.36
CA GLU A 142 -2.79 22.49 -0.08
C GLU A 142 -2.37 21.67 1.14
N LEU A 143 -2.54 20.34 1.12
CA LEU A 143 -2.21 19.48 2.27
C LEU A 143 -0.77 18.93 2.22
N GLY A 144 -0.10 19.04 1.08
CA GLY A 144 1.32 18.70 0.94
C GLY A 144 1.59 17.20 1.05
N VAL A 145 0.70 16.35 0.53
CA VAL A 145 0.91 14.91 0.50
C VAL A 145 2.10 14.54 -0.38
N VAL A 146 2.84 13.51 0.00
CA VAL A 146 4.04 13.07 -0.73
C VAL A 146 3.75 11.96 -1.74
N GLY A 147 2.55 11.42 -1.76
CA GLY A 147 2.11 10.36 -2.66
C GLY A 147 0.62 10.10 -2.50
N VAL A 148 0.14 9.07 -3.16
CA VAL A 148 -1.27 8.65 -3.11
C VAL A 148 -1.36 7.19 -2.73
N GLN A 149 -2.41 6.83 -2.02
CA GLN A 149 -2.74 5.44 -1.74
C GLN A 149 -3.95 5.01 -2.55
N LEU A 150 -3.82 3.91 -3.28
CA LEU A 150 -4.92 3.24 -3.97
C LEU A 150 -5.02 1.78 -3.54
N ALA A 151 -6.18 1.17 -3.77
CA ALA A 151 -6.37 -0.27 -3.67
C ALA A 151 -6.01 -0.95 -4.99
N CYS A 152 -5.71 -2.27 -4.95
CA CYS A 152 -5.52 -3.05 -6.17
C CYS A 152 -6.71 -2.97 -7.11
N HIS A 153 -7.93 -2.96 -6.55
CA HIS A 153 -9.16 -2.88 -7.31
C HIS A 153 -10.27 -2.15 -6.52
N TYR A 154 -11.25 -1.64 -7.24
CA TYR A 154 -12.46 -1.01 -6.72
C TYR A 154 -13.68 -1.75 -7.29
N GLY A 155 -14.37 -2.51 -6.44
CA GLY A 155 -15.38 -3.47 -6.89
C GLY A 155 -14.73 -4.58 -7.74
N GLN A 156 -15.02 -4.63 -9.03
CA GLN A 156 -14.46 -5.61 -9.96
C GLN A 156 -13.41 -5.00 -10.91
N LEU A 157 -13.09 -3.71 -10.77
CA LEU A 157 -12.24 -2.95 -11.68
C LEU A 157 -10.84 -2.78 -11.09
N TYR A 158 -9.82 -3.30 -11.74
CA TYR A 158 -8.42 -3.03 -11.43
C TYR A 158 -7.97 -1.69 -12.02
N LEU A 159 -6.82 -1.17 -11.56
CA LEU A 159 -6.36 0.19 -11.88
C LEU A 159 -6.06 0.44 -13.38
N ASP A 160 -5.95 -0.61 -14.18
CA ASP A 160 -5.83 -0.53 -15.64
C ASP A 160 -7.15 -0.26 -16.38
N ASP A 161 -8.29 -0.19 -15.67
CA ASP A 161 -9.57 0.11 -16.28
C ASP A 161 -9.68 1.58 -16.72
N GLU A 162 -10.34 1.80 -17.87
CA GLU A 162 -10.49 3.12 -18.49
C GLU A 162 -11.10 4.17 -17.56
N VAL A 163 -11.94 3.75 -16.61
CA VAL A 163 -12.63 4.68 -15.68
C VAL A 163 -11.65 5.43 -14.78
N PHE A 164 -10.48 4.87 -14.52
CA PHE A 164 -9.47 5.47 -13.66
C PHE A 164 -8.48 6.38 -14.40
N LYS A 165 -8.44 6.34 -15.72
CA LYS A 165 -7.50 7.12 -16.53
C LYS A 165 -7.46 8.62 -16.22
N PRO A 166 -8.59 9.33 -16.03
CA PRO A 166 -8.53 10.75 -15.68
C PRO A 166 -7.80 11.02 -14.36
N TYR A 167 -7.96 10.12 -13.38
CA TYR A 167 -7.28 10.21 -12.10
C TYR A 167 -5.78 9.89 -12.24
N LEU A 168 -5.45 8.81 -12.92
CA LEU A 168 -4.07 8.39 -13.18
C LEU A 168 -3.28 9.43 -13.99
N LYS A 169 -3.96 10.14 -14.89
CA LYS A 169 -3.35 11.26 -15.62
C LYS A 169 -2.85 12.35 -14.69
N VAL A 170 -3.62 12.74 -13.66
CA VAL A 170 -3.18 13.75 -12.69
C VAL A 170 -1.93 13.26 -11.95
N LEU A 171 -1.90 11.99 -11.54
CA LEU A 171 -0.76 11.41 -10.84
C LEU A 171 0.49 11.38 -11.73
N ASN A 172 0.32 10.97 -12.99
CA ASN A 172 1.38 10.98 -13.98
C ASN A 172 1.95 12.38 -14.19
N ASP A 173 1.09 13.36 -14.42
CA ASP A 173 1.49 14.74 -14.70
C ASP A 173 2.18 15.41 -13.49
N LYS A 174 1.84 15.01 -12.28
CA LYS A 174 2.45 15.50 -11.04
C LYS A 174 3.68 14.67 -10.60
N GLY A 175 3.93 13.52 -11.21
CA GLY A 175 5.03 12.62 -10.86
C GLY A 175 4.92 12.03 -9.45
N LEU A 176 3.69 11.87 -8.93
CA LEU A 176 3.46 11.37 -7.59
C LEU A 176 3.47 9.83 -7.54
N PRO A 177 4.19 9.22 -6.59
CA PRO A 177 4.17 7.78 -6.40
C PRO A 177 2.84 7.32 -5.81
N VAL A 178 2.43 6.12 -6.20
CA VAL A 178 1.19 5.48 -5.78
C VAL A 178 1.51 4.23 -4.96
N ILE A 179 1.10 4.20 -3.71
CA ILE A 179 1.13 2.96 -2.92
C ILE A 179 -0.13 2.17 -3.27
N VAL A 180 0.04 0.99 -3.87
CA VAL A 180 -1.04 0.07 -4.21
C VAL A 180 -1.20 -0.95 -3.09
N HIS A 181 -2.26 -0.79 -2.31
CA HIS A 181 -2.54 -1.67 -1.18
C HIS A 181 -3.46 -2.82 -1.62
N HIS A 182 -3.17 -4.02 -1.15
CA HIS A 182 -4.04 -5.17 -1.36
C HIS A 182 -5.44 -4.91 -0.80
N THR A 183 -6.44 -5.48 -1.42
CA THR A 183 -7.78 -5.57 -0.84
C THR A 183 -7.88 -6.83 0.04
N PRO A 184 -8.93 -6.97 0.83
CA PRO A 184 -9.14 -8.18 1.64
C PRO A 184 -9.23 -9.46 0.82
N LEU A 185 -9.82 -9.36 -0.38
CA LEU A 185 -10.04 -10.49 -1.28
C LEU A 185 -9.80 -10.05 -2.73
N PRO A 186 -9.20 -10.88 -3.57
CA PRO A 186 -9.13 -10.63 -5.00
C PRO A 186 -10.53 -10.65 -5.61
N VAL A 187 -10.68 -10.14 -6.82
CA VAL A 187 -11.99 -10.15 -7.53
C VAL A 187 -12.54 -11.57 -7.63
N GLU A 188 -11.71 -12.54 -7.97
CA GLU A 188 -12.07 -13.97 -8.05
C GLU A 188 -11.73 -14.71 -6.74
N TRP A 189 -12.52 -14.50 -5.71
CA TRP A 189 -12.24 -14.98 -4.34
C TRP A 189 -12.94 -16.28 -3.91
N ARG A 190 -13.91 -16.77 -4.65
CA ARG A 190 -14.80 -17.87 -4.20
C ARG A 190 -14.04 -19.15 -3.83
N SER A 191 -12.96 -19.46 -4.52
CA SER A 191 -12.16 -20.67 -4.26
C SER A 191 -11.31 -20.62 -3.00
N ILE A 192 -11.15 -19.45 -2.39
CA ILE A 192 -10.26 -19.26 -1.23
C ILE A 192 -10.99 -18.84 0.05
N ILE A 193 -12.33 -18.60 -0.03
CA ILE A 193 -13.08 -18.01 1.08
C ILE A 193 -13.18 -18.92 2.31
N ASP A 194 -13.24 -20.23 2.10
CA ASP A 194 -13.55 -21.20 3.15
C ASP A 194 -12.44 -21.38 4.18
N TYR A 195 -11.21 -21.06 3.84
CA TYR A 195 -10.06 -21.24 4.70
C TYR A 195 -9.43 -19.91 5.10
N THR A 196 -9.32 -19.65 6.41
CA THR A 196 -8.85 -18.36 6.94
C THR A 196 -7.49 -17.96 6.39
N ASN A 197 -6.51 -18.87 6.35
CA ASN A 197 -5.17 -18.56 5.85
C ASN A 197 -5.16 -18.29 4.34
N LEU A 198 -5.94 -19.05 3.56
CA LEU A 198 -6.10 -18.77 2.13
C LEU A 198 -6.75 -17.41 1.90
N ARG A 199 -7.82 -17.11 2.64
CA ARG A 199 -8.52 -15.84 2.52
C ARG A 199 -7.65 -14.64 2.93
N ARG A 200 -7.00 -14.73 4.11
CA ARG A 200 -6.24 -13.59 4.66
C ARG A 200 -4.92 -13.35 3.98
N GLU A 201 -4.11 -14.39 3.86
CA GLU A 201 -2.73 -14.23 3.39
C GLU A 201 -2.63 -14.47 1.88
N PHE A 202 -3.02 -15.65 1.44
CA PHE A 202 -2.92 -16.01 0.02
C PHE A 202 -3.82 -15.14 -0.87
N GLY A 203 -5.03 -14.78 -0.42
CA GLY A 203 -5.93 -13.87 -1.17
C GLY A 203 -5.31 -12.52 -1.45
N ARG A 204 -4.59 -11.93 -0.48
CA ARG A 204 -3.89 -10.65 -0.65
C ARG A 204 -2.71 -10.78 -1.62
N ILE A 205 -1.99 -11.91 -1.57
CA ILE A 205 -0.91 -12.21 -2.51
C ILE A 205 -1.44 -12.33 -3.92
N VAL A 206 -2.55 -13.07 -4.12
CA VAL A 206 -3.19 -13.24 -5.43
C VAL A 206 -3.69 -11.88 -5.97
N ASP A 207 -4.30 -11.06 -5.12
CA ASP A 207 -4.78 -9.75 -5.51
C ASP A 207 -3.65 -8.83 -6.00
N GLN A 208 -2.56 -8.75 -5.25
CA GLN A 208 -1.38 -7.96 -5.62
C GLN A 208 -0.74 -8.48 -6.91
N ALA A 209 -0.53 -9.80 -7.02
CA ALA A 209 0.07 -10.36 -8.22
C ALA A 209 -0.81 -10.15 -9.47
N THR A 210 -2.13 -10.19 -9.30
CA THR A 210 -3.08 -9.89 -10.37
C THR A 210 -2.98 -8.43 -10.79
N ALA A 211 -2.93 -7.49 -9.83
CA ALA A 211 -2.80 -6.07 -10.11
C ALA A 211 -1.50 -5.77 -10.89
N VAL A 212 -0.35 -6.23 -10.38
CA VAL A 212 0.94 -6.08 -11.08
C VAL A 212 0.89 -6.65 -12.51
N GLY A 213 0.34 -7.85 -12.68
CA GLY A 213 0.22 -8.47 -14.01
C GLY A 213 -0.65 -7.64 -14.95
N ARG A 214 -1.80 -7.14 -14.50
CA ARG A 214 -2.69 -6.30 -15.30
C ARG A 214 -2.03 -5.00 -15.70
N GLU A 215 -1.36 -4.33 -14.79
CA GLU A 215 -0.64 -3.09 -15.04
C GLU A 215 0.47 -3.27 -16.09
N LEU A 216 1.23 -4.37 -16.01
CA LEU A 216 2.29 -4.68 -16.95
C LEU A 216 1.78 -5.04 -18.36
N PHE A 217 0.62 -5.70 -18.46
CA PHE A 217 0.11 -6.21 -19.72
C PHE A 217 -0.98 -5.33 -20.38
N SER A 218 -1.44 -4.27 -19.71
CA SER A 218 -2.49 -3.38 -20.22
C SER A 218 -2.01 -2.24 -21.10
N ASP A 219 -0.71 -2.12 -21.32
CA ASP A 219 -0.07 -0.99 -22.02
C ASP A 219 -0.28 0.39 -21.35
N MET A 220 -0.78 0.44 -20.10
CA MET A 220 -1.07 1.70 -19.41
C MET A 220 0.17 2.60 -19.23
N PHE A 221 1.35 2.02 -19.09
CA PHE A 221 2.59 2.78 -18.97
C PHE A 221 3.10 3.37 -20.31
N ASP A 222 2.54 2.97 -21.46
CA ASP A 222 2.74 3.70 -22.71
C ASP A 222 2.03 5.06 -22.70
N GLU A 223 0.87 5.12 -22.04
CA GLU A 223 0.09 6.35 -21.89
C GLU A 223 0.59 7.19 -20.68
N PHE A 224 0.95 6.52 -19.59
CA PHE A 224 1.33 7.13 -18.32
C PHE A 224 2.75 6.71 -17.89
N GLY A 225 3.75 7.11 -18.65
CA GLY A 225 5.14 6.68 -18.49
C GLY A 225 5.81 7.15 -17.18
N ASP A 226 5.27 8.19 -16.55
CA ASP A 226 5.78 8.73 -15.27
C ASP A 226 5.08 8.18 -14.03
N LEU A 227 4.07 7.32 -14.18
CA LEU A 227 3.49 6.62 -13.04
C LEU A 227 4.50 5.71 -12.35
N ARG A 228 4.47 5.71 -11.03
CA ARG A 228 5.30 4.84 -10.17
C ARG A 228 4.38 4.15 -9.17
N PHE A 229 4.17 2.85 -9.35
CA PHE A 229 3.37 2.02 -8.45
C PHE A 229 4.26 1.28 -7.46
N ILE A 230 3.92 1.39 -6.17
CA ILE A 230 4.61 0.70 -5.07
C ILE A 230 3.62 -0.32 -4.50
N HIS A 231 3.77 -1.56 -4.90
CA HIS A 231 2.89 -2.65 -4.49
C HIS A 231 3.24 -3.19 -3.11
N THR A 232 2.26 -3.24 -2.22
CA THR A 232 2.45 -3.88 -0.91
C THR A 232 2.60 -5.39 -1.02
N MET A 233 2.99 -6.07 0.06
CA MET A 233 3.10 -7.52 0.10
C MET A 233 4.04 -8.10 -0.97
N LEU A 234 5.20 -7.47 -1.21
CA LEU A 234 6.16 -7.88 -2.26
C LEU A 234 5.52 -8.00 -3.66
N GLY A 235 4.49 -7.19 -3.96
CA GLY A 235 3.74 -7.31 -5.19
C GLY A 235 3.09 -8.69 -5.39
N GLY A 236 2.67 -9.33 -4.28
CA GLY A 236 2.14 -10.68 -4.33
C GLY A 236 3.17 -11.74 -4.71
N ASN A 237 4.44 -11.55 -4.31
CA ASN A 237 5.55 -12.40 -4.73
C ASN A 237 5.79 -12.40 -6.23
N TRP A 238 5.59 -11.27 -6.90
CA TRP A 238 5.81 -11.16 -8.35
C TRP A 238 7.18 -11.67 -8.77
N PHE A 239 8.22 -11.39 -7.98
CA PHE A 239 9.58 -11.84 -8.27
C PHE A 239 9.68 -13.35 -8.52
N ALA A 240 8.89 -14.17 -7.83
CA ALA A 240 8.90 -15.63 -7.99
C ALA A 240 8.31 -16.09 -9.33
N ASN A 241 7.54 -15.24 -9.98
CA ASN A 241 6.89 -15.52 -11.26
C ASN A 241 7.47 -14.66 -12.40
N ALA A 242 8.36 -13.73 -12.11
CA ALA A 242 8.83 -12.71 -13.06
C ALA A 242 9.37 -13.33 -14.35
N ASP A 243 10.25 -14.33 -14.27
CA ASP A 243 10.80 -15.00 -15.43
C ASP A 243 9.76 -15.81 -16.23
N LEU A 244 8.79 -16.40 -15.54
CA LEU A 244 7.71 -17.13 -16.19
C LEU A 244 6.74 -16.19 -16.93
N MET A 245 6.46 -15.03 -16.33
CA MET A 245 5.47 -14.07 -16.83
C MET A 245 6.07 -13.08 -17.84
N THR A 246 7.39 -12.84 -17.78
CA THR A 246 8.06 -11.93 -18.70
C THR A 246 8.55 -12.69 -19.93
N PRO A 247 8.13 -12.31 -21.15
CA PRO A 247 8.59 -12.97 -22.36
C PRO A 247 10.11 -12.91 -22.50
N HIS A 248 10.75 -14.07 -22.68
CA HIS A 248 12.21 -14.15 -22.86
C HIS A 248 12.66 -13.65 -24.24
N ALA A 249 11.77 -13.74 -25.22
CA ALA A 249 12.08 -13.38 -26.61
C ALA A 249 11.64 -11.95 -26.93
N SER A 250 12.52 -11.23 -27.61
CA SER A 250 12.22 -9.91 -28.16
C SER A 250 11.39 -9.97 -29.46
N THR A 251 11.26 -11.15 -30.07
CA THR A 251 10.54 -11.33 -31.31
C THR A 251 9.20 -12.01 -31.14
N LYS A 252 8.19 -11.51 -31.84
CA LYS A 252 6.83 -12.03 -31.83
C LYS A 252 6.77 -13.55 -32.14
N LYS A 253 7.71 -14.08 -32.93
CA LYS A 253 7.75 -15.49 -33.30
C LYS A 253 8.17 -16.42 -32.18
N GLU A 254 9.01 -15.98 -31.26
CA GLU A 254 9.54 -16.78 -30.16
C GLU A 254 8.66 -16.67 -28.91
N SER A 255 7.94 -15.55 -28.75
CA SER A 255 7.00 -15.34 -27.64
C SER A 255 5.61 -15.93 -27.88
N LEU A 256 5.34 -16.43 -29.08
CA LEU A 256 4.03 -16.66 -29.65
C LEU A 256 3.16 -17.71 -29.02
N ASN A 257 3.63 -18.49 -28.11
CA ASN A 257 2.83 -19.66 -27.78
C ASN A 257 2.19 -19.63 -26.40
N ARG A 258 2.50 -18.65 -25.58
CA ARG A 258 2.04 -18.63 -24.20
C ARG A 258 1.78 -17.26 -23.61
N LEU A 259 2.40 -16.23 -24.14
CA LEU A 259 2.41 -14.90 -23.55
C LEU A 259 1.97 -13.91 -24.62
N ASP A 260 1.28 -12.92 -24.19
CA ASP A 260 0.70 -11.92 -25.04
C ASP A 260 1.75 -11.19 -25.90
N ALA A 261 1.29 -10.48 -26.90
CA ALA A 261 2.11 -9.85 -27.93
C ALA A 261 3.06 -8.73 -27.45
N SER A 262 2.99 -8.35 -26.19
CA SER A 262 3.92 -7.37 -25.61
C SER A 262 5.33 -7.95 -25.58
N GLY A 263 6.29 -7.29 -26.20
CA GLY A 263 7.68 -7.73 -26.22
C GLY A 263 8.30 -7.77 -24.83
N GLY A 264 9.14 -8.76 -24.55
CA GLY A 264 9.80 -8.90 -23.25
C GLY A 264 10.58 -7.66 -22.82
N ASP A 265 11.18 -6.93 -23.76
CA ASP A 265 11.92 -5.70 -23.46
C ASP A 265 11.00 -4.59 -22.94
N LYS A 266 9.78 -4.50 -23.48
CA LYS A 266 8.76 -3.55 -23.02
C LYS A 266 8.34 -3.84 -21.59
N ILE A 267 8.02 -5.09 -21.26
CA ILE A 267 7.65 -5.51 -19.91
C ILE A 267 8.79 -5.29 -18.90
N ARG A 268 10.02 -5.62 -19.28
CA ARG A 268 11.21 -5.33 -18.45
C ARG A 268 11.37 -3.84 -18.21
N GLY A 269 11.16 -3.00 -19.24
CA GLY A 269 11.18 -1.55 -19.09
C GLY A 269 10.13 -1.02 -18.10
N TYR A 270 8.93 -1.58 -18.09
CA TYR A 270 7.91 -1.21 -17.10
C TYR A 270 8.27 -1.68 -15.69
N LEU A 271 8.78 -2.90 -15.54
CA LEU A 271 9.27 -3.39 -14.24
C LEU A 271 10.41 -2.51 -13.72
N GLU A 272 11.31 -2.06 -14.57
CA GLU A 272 12.46 -1.22 -14.21
C GLU A 272 12.04 0.20 -13.81
N ASN A 273 11.05 0.78 -14.50
CA ASN A 273 10.76 2.21 -14.35
C ASN A 273 9.49 2.53 -13.59
N ASN A 274 8.51 1.63 -13.56
CA ASN A 274 7.15 1.93 -13.09
C ASN A 274 6.71 1.11 -11.88
N ILE A 275 7.27 -0.09 -11.66
CA ILE A 275 6.84 -1.02 -10.60
C ILE A 275 7.87 -1.12 -9.50
N PHE A 276 7.44 -0.88 -8.28
CA PHE A 276 8.21 -0.97 -7.05
C PHE A 276 7.43 -1.79 -6.02
N PHE A 277 8.09 -2.20 -4.94
CA PHE A 277 7.51 -3.11 -3.96
C PHE A 277 7.77 -2.65 -2.52
N ASP A 278 6.76 -2.76 -1.69
CA ASP A 278 6.86 -2.60 -0.24
C ASP A 278 7.09 -3.97 0.40
N LEU A 279 8.11 -4.08 1.23
CA LEU A 279 8.42 -5.32 1.97
C LEU A 279 7.34 -5.70 2.99
N THR A 280 6.42 -4.84 3.33
CA THR A 280 5.33 -5.00 4.31
C THR A 280 5.60 -6.07 5.37
N HIS A 281 5.94 -5.69 6.60
CA HIS A 281 6.38 -6.58 7.70
C HIS A 281 7.41 -7.64 7.24
N PRO A 282 8.63 -7.22 6.83
CA PRO A 282 9.58 -8.05 6.06
C PRO A 282 9.98 -9.36 6.74
N HIS A 283 10.09 -9.40 8.06
CA HIS A 283 10.45 -10.61 8.81
C HIS A 283 9.44 -11.75 8.63
N SER A 284 8.16 -11.45 8.32
CA SER A 284 7.12 -12.47 8.12
C SER A 284 7.31 -13.27 6.83
N TRP A 285 8.03 -12.72 5.85
CA TRP A 285 8.34 -13.42 4.60
C TRP A 285 9.47 -14.44 4.76
N GLY A 286 10.34 -14.20 5.72
CA GLY A 286 11.55 -14.99 5.94
C GLY A 286 12.72 -14.54 5.07
N LYS A 287 13.91 -14.71 5.61
CA LYS A 287 15.19 -14.25 5.06
C LYS A 287 15.39 -14.60 3.59
N HIS A 288 15.27 -15.87 3.25
CA HIS A 288 15.58 -16.34 1.89
C HIS A 288 14.62 -15.80 0.82
N GLN A 289 13.34 -15.56 1.15
CA GLN A 289 12.42 -15.00 0.20
C GLN A 289 12.72 -13.52 -0.07
N VAL A 290 13.02 -12.75 0.97
CA VAL A 290 13.37 -11.34 0.82
C VAL A 290 14.70 -11.20 0.05
N GLU A 291 15.72 -11.97 0.38
CA GLU A 291 17.00 -11.97 -0.34
C GLU A 291 16.85 -12.37 -1.82
N ALA A 292 16.01 -13.37 -2.11
CA ALA A 292 15.70 -13.74 -3.49
C ALA A 292 14.99 -12.61 -4.24
N ALA A 293 14.03 -11.95 -3.61
CA ALA A 293 13.31 -10.81 -4.20
C ALA A 293 14.26 -9.68 -4.56
N LEU A 294 15.11 -9.26 -3.60
CA LEU A 294 16.11 -8.21 -3.80
C LEU A 294 17.12 -8.57 -4.91
N LYS A 295 17.51 -9.83 -5.00
CA LYS A 295 18.44 -10.31 -6.02
C LYS A 295 17.84 -10.37 -7.42
N ILE A 296 16.56 -10.75 -7.54
CA ILE A 296 15.89 -10.93 -8.84
C ILE A 296 15.46 -9.60 -9.44
N SER A 297 14.85 -8.73 -8.64
CA SER A 297 14.29 -7.47 -9.14
C SER A 297 15.17 -6.23 -8.87
N GLY A 298 16.26 -6.39 -8.12
CA GLY A 298 17.11 -5.27 -7.69
C GLY A 298 16.64 -4.63 -6.38
N ALA A 299 17.57 -4.35 -5.47
CA ALA A 299 17.27 -3.73 -4.18
C ALA A 299 16.72 -2.30 -4.30
N ASP A 300 16.96 -1.63 -5.40
CA ASP A 300 16.45 -0.29 -5.72
C ASP A 300 14.94 -0.25 -6.03
N HIS A 301 14.30 -1.42 -6.16
CA HIS A 301 12.85 -1.57 -6.30
C HIS A 301 12.10 -1.79 -4.99
N TYR A 302 12.79 -2.03 -3.87
CA TYR A 302 12.13 -2.38 -2.61
C TYR A 302 12.23 -1.28 -1.57
N LEU A 303 11.14 -1.08 -0.82
CA LEU A 303 11.02 -0.10 0.24
C LEU A 303 10.64 -0.78 1.55
N PHE A 304 11.13 -0.25 2.65
CA PHE A 304 10.77 -0.74 3.98
C PHE A 304 9.37 -0.26 4.39
N GLY A 305 8.54 -1.18 4.89
CA GLY A 305 7.22 -0.89 5.44
C GLY A 305 6.86 -1.85 6.58
N SER A 306 6.35 -1.32 7.70
CA SER A 306 6.07 -2.11 8.90
C SER A 306 4.61 -2.57 9.03
N SER A 307 3.66 -1.80 8.51
CA SER A 307 2.21 -1.93 8.81
C SER A 307 1.85 -1.65 10.27
N PHE A 308 2.68 -0.89 10.99
CA PHE A 308 2.35 -0.44 12.35
C PHE A 308 1.02 0.37 12.36
N PRO A 309 0.11 0.22 13.32
CA PRO A 309 0.18 -0.57 14.55
C PRO A 309 -0.63 -1.87 14.51
N VAL A 310 -0.84 -2.51 13.36
CA VAL A 310 -1.58 -3.79 13.27
C VAL A 310 -1.00 -4.82 14.24
N PHE A 311 0.31 -4.86 14.32
CA PHE A 311 1.04 -5.52 15.39
C PHE A 311 2.20 -4.61 15.80
N ARG A 312 2.21 -4.21 17.08
CA ARG A 312 3.14 -3.17 17.58
C ARG A 312 4.62 -3.52 17.37
N GLY A 313 4.99 -4.80 17.50
CA GLY A 313 6.35 -5.26 17.31
C GLY A 313 6.86 -5.28 15.86
N TRP A 314 5.97 -5.12 14.87
CA TRP A 314 6.41 -5.25 13.46
C TRP A 314 7.37 -4.15 13.02
N MET A 315 7.28 -2.95 13.57
CA MET A 315 8.20 -1.87 13.20
C MET A 315 9.63 -2.20 13.66
N SER A 316 9.84 -2.48 14.94
CA SER A 316 11.18 -2.81 15.48
C SER A 316 11.71 -4.13 14.93
N GLN A 317 10.88 -5.17 14.86
CA GLN A 317 11.27 -6.46 14.27
C GLN A 317 11.62 -6.35 12.79
N GLY A 318 10.89 -5.52 12.04
CA GLY A 318 11.17 -5.28 10.63
C GLY A 318 12.47 -4.52 10.38
N VAL A 319 12.74 -3.51 11.19
CA VAL A 319 14.00 -2.77 11.13
C VAL A 319 15.17 -3.70 11.47
N ASP A 320 15.08 -4.43 12.58
CA ASP A 320 16.11 -5.38 13.03
C ASP A 320 16.37 -6.44 11.96
N PHE A 321 15.33 -7.01 11.39
CA PHE A 321 15.44 -8.01 10.31
C PHE A 321 16.21 -7.49 9.09
N VAL A 322 15.88 -6.28 8.60
CA VAL A 322 16.59 -5.71 7.44
C VAL A 322 18.01 -5.33 7.81
N GLN A 323 18.25 -4.83 9.02
CA GLN A 323 19.58 -4.40 9.47
C GLN A 323 20.52 -5.55 9.77
N ASN A 324 20.03 -6.62 10.40
CA ASN A 324 20.88 -7.62 11.03
C ASN A 324 20.71 -9.04 10.45
N ASP A 325 19.54 -9.41 9.96
CA ASP A 325 19.29 -10.79 9.53
C ASP A 325 19.57 -11.03 8.03
N LEU A 326 19.35 -10.01 7.17
CA LEU A 326 19.55 -10.15 5.73
C LEU A 326 21.03 -10.13 5.35
N GLU A 327 21.43 -11.07 4.52
CA GLU A 327 22.77 -11.14 3.91
C GLU A 327 22.82 -10.36 2.59
N ILE A 328 22.75 -9.04 2.70
CA ILE A 328 22.77 -8.10 1.58
C ILE A 328 23.89 -7.07 1.77
N SER A 329 24.27 -6.38 0.71
CA SER A 329 25.29 -5.32 0.80
C SER A 329 24.77 -4.12 1.63
N ASP A 330 25.68 -3.35 2.21
CA ASP A 330 25.32 -2.11 2.92
C ASP A 330 24.65 -1.10 1.99
N THR A 331 25.00 -1.10 0.71
CA THR A 331 24.35 -0.26 -0.31
C THR A 331 22.89 -0.67 -0.52
N ASP A 332 22.62 -1.96 -0.67
CA ASP A 332 21.27 -2.48 -0.84
C ASP A 332 20.42 -2.24 0.42
N ARG A 333 21.02 -2.44 1.59
CA ARG A 333 20.40 -2.17 2.89
C ARG A 333 19.99 -0.70 3.01
N ALA A 334 20.89 0.22 2.65
CA ALA A 334 20.62 1.65 2.66
C ALA A 334 19.54 2.05 1.64
N ALA A 335 19.55 1.41 0.46
CA ALA A 335 18.52 1.63 -0.56
C ALA A 335 17.13 1.23 -0.03
N VAL A 336 16.98 0.03 0.53
CA VAL A 336 15.73 -0.51 1.08
C VAL A 336 15.23 0.31 2.26
N LEU A 337 16.11 0.63 3.23
CA LEU A 337 15.69 1.31 4.45
C LEU A 337 15.36 2.79 4.25
N SER A 338 15.93 3.46 3.26
CA SER A 338 15.63 4.90 3.06
C SER A 338 15.85 5.43 1.64
N GLY A 339 16.87 4.96 0.92
CA GLY A 339 17.26 5.57 -0.35
C GLY A 339 16.15 5.58 -1.38
N ASN A 340 15.43 4.46 -1.52
CA ASN A 340 14.33 4.33 -2.45
C ASN A 340 13.13 5.20 -2.05
N ALA A 341 12.80 5.25 -0.76
CA ALA A 341 11.73 6.12 -0.27
C ALA A 341 12.05 7.60 -0.50
N LYS A 342 13.28 8.04 -0.20
CA LYS A 342 13.72 9.42 -0.48
C LYS A 342 13.59 9.77 -1.95
N ARG A 343 14.01 8.89 -2.84
CA ARG A 343 13.98 9.09 -4.28
C ARG A 343 12.56 9.12 -4.83
N LEU A 344 11.74 8.12 -4.49
CA LEU A 344 10.40 7.96 -5.08
C LEU A 344 9.41 9.00 -4.56
N PHE A 345 9.45 9.33 -3.28
CA PHE A 345 8.56 10.31 -2.67
C PHE A 345 9.15 11.73 -2.64
N ASN A 346 10.33 11.93 -3.21
CA ASN A 346 11.05 13.21 -3.19
C ASN A 346 11.08 13.84 -1.78
N LEU A 347 11.40 13.04 -0.76
CA LEU A 347 11.36 13.49 0.63
C LEU A 347 12.45 14.52 0.93
N PRO A 348 12.11 15.64 1.58
CA PRO A 348 13.06 16.70 1.93
C PRO A 348 13.91 16.35 3.17
N ILE A 349 14.60 15.21 3.17
CA ILE A 349 15.31 14.63 4.32
C ILE A 349 16.73 14.17 3.96
#